data_91a6ec550adb134c9ae8a06eb4aa6708
#
_entry.id   91a6ec550adb134c9ae8a06eb4aa6708
#
_cell.length_a   1.000
_cell.length_b   1.000
_cell.length_c   1.000
_cell.angle_alpha   90.00
_cell.angle_beta   90.00
_cell.angle_gamma   90.00
#
_symmetry.space_group_name_H-M   'P 1'
#
loop_
_entity.id
_entity.type
_entity.pdbx_description
1 polymer ?
#
loop_
_entity_poly.entity_id
_entity_poly.type
_entity_poly.pdbx_seq_one_letter_code
_entity_poly.pdbx_strand_id
1 'polypeptide(L)'
;MNKVIITVVGKDTVGIIEKVCTYLAENKINILDISQTIVSGYFNMMMITDMENASVDFEKTVEDLDALGDGIGVKIKAQKEEIFESMHRL
;
A
#
# COMPACT_ATOMS: atom_id res chain seq x y z
N MET A 1 16.85 -1.48 6.97
CA MET A 1 15.53 -1.82 6.43
C MET A 1 14.75 -0.54 6.15
N ASN A 2 14.14 -0.45 4.99
CA ASN A 2 13.40 0.74 4.56
C ASN A 2 11.90 0.43 4.56
N LYS A 3 11.27 0.55 5.73
CA LYS A 3 9.87 0.19 5.90
C LYS A 3 8.92 1.28 5.43
N VAL A 4 7.92 0.87 4.66
CA VAL A 4 6.88 1.73 4.13
C VAL A 4 5.53 1.08 4.42
N ILE A 5 4.61 1.85 4.98
CA ILE A 5 3.25 1.39 5.27
C ILE A 5 2.37 1.79 4.11
N ILE A 6 1.68 0.82 3.52
CA ILE A 6 0.75 1.07 2.41
C ILE A 6 -0.67 0.78 2.91
N THR A 7 -1.55 1.76 2.75
CA THR A 7 -2.96 1.61 3.13
C THR A 7 -3.83 1.72 1.89
N VAL A 8 -4.85 0.87 1.81
CA VAL A 8 -5.81 0.84 0.72
C VAL A 8 -7.21 0.94 1.30
N VAL A 9 -7.99 1.91 0.87
CA VAL A 9 -9.35 2.13 1.36
C VAL A 9 -10.27 2.42 0.19
N GLY A 10 -11.42 1.75 0.15
CA GLY A 10 -12.41 1.99 -0.89
C GLY A 10 -13.48 0.91 -0.88
N LYS A 11 -14.37 0.99 -1.85
CA LYS A 11 -15.37 -0.06 -1.99
C LYS A 11 -14.69 -1.36 -2.42
N ASP A 12 -15.18 -2.49 -1.90
CA ASP A 12 -14.64 -3.79 -2.25
C ASP A 12 -14.90 -4.06 -3.74
N THR A 13 -13.81 -4.19 -4.50
CA THR A 13 -13.88 -4.51 -5.92
C THR A 13 -12.96 -5.68 -6.22
N VAL A 14 -13.34 -6.46 -7.22
CA VAL A 14 -12.56 -7.61 -7.65
C VAL A 14 -11.18 -7.14 -8.13
N GLY A 15 -10.13 -7.82 -7.68
CA GLY A 15 -8.78 -7.60 -8.17
C GLY A 15 -7.97 -6.54 -7.46
N ILE A 16 -8.48 -5.92 -6.37
CA ILE A 16 -7.71 -4.92 -5.63
C ILE A 16 -6.38 -5.52 -5.15
N ILE A 17 -6.46 -6.63 -4.43
CA ILE A 17 -5.27 -7.27 -3.84
C ILE A 17 -4.31 -7.71 -4.94
N GLU A 18 -4.83 -8.33 -6.00
CA GLU A 18 -4.00 -8.78 -7.11
C GLU A 18 -3.22 -7.63 -7.72
N LYS A 19 -3.89 -6.53 -8.04
CA LYS A 19 -3.24 -5.39 -8.70
C LYS A 19 -2.18 -4.74 -7.83
N VAL A 20 -2.47 -4.55 -6.56
CA VAL A 20 -1.53 -3.95 -5.62
C VAL A 20 -0.33 -4.88 -5.44
N CYS A 21 -0.57 -6.17 -5.19
CA CYS A 21 0.52 -7.12 -4.98
C CYS A 21 1.37 -7.32 -6.24
N THR A 22 0.76 -7.29 -7.42
CA THR A 22 1.49 -7.39 -8.69
C THR A 22 2.44 -6.20 -8.84
N TYR A 23 1.95 -5.00 -8.56
CA TYR A 23 2.80 -3.82 -8.62
C TYR A 23 4.01 -3.94 -7.69
N LEU A 24 3.75 -4.36 -6.44
CA LEU A 24 4.82 -4.50 -5.46
C LEU A 24 5.85 -5.55 -5.89
N ALA A 25 5.38 -6.69 -6.38
CA ALA A 25 6.27 -7.76 -6.84
C ALA A 25 7.12 -7.32 -8.03
N GLU A 26 6.52 -6.64 -9.00
CA GLU A 26 7.24 -6.16 -10.19
C GLU A 26 8.32 -5.15 -9.85
N ASN A 27 8.14 -4.39 -8.79
CA ASN A 27 9.10 -3.38 -8.36
C ASN A 27 9.98 -3.83 -7.19
N LYS A 28 9.96 -5.12 -6.89
CA LYS A 28 10.81 -5.74 -5.85
C LYS A 28 10.61 -5.12 -4.47
N ILE A 29 9.37 -4.78 -4.16
CA ILE A 29 8.99 -4.29 -2.85
C ILE A 29 8.48 -5.49 -2.07
N ASN A 30 9.14 -5.82 -0.96
CA ASN A 30 8.83 -7.00 -0.17
C ASN A 30 7.72 -6.71 0.83
N ILE A 31 6.71 -7.59 0.89
CA ILE A 31 5.62 -7.47 1.85
C ILE A 31 6.03 -8.22 3.12
N LEU A 32 6.10 -7.50 4.25
CA LEU A 32 6.45 -8.09 5.53
C LEU A 32 5.22 -8.53 6.32
N ASP A 33 4.13 -7.78 6.19
CA ASP A 33 2.89 -8.09 6.88
C ASP A 33 1.73 -7.47 6.12
N ILE A 34 0.55 -8.06 6.27
CA ILE A 34 -0.66 -7.58 5.61
C ILE A 34 -1.87 -7.86 6.51
N SER A 35 -2.73 -6.85 6.64
CA SER A 35 -3.98 -6.96 7.38
C SER A 35 -5.09 -6.37 6.53
N GLN A 36 -6.23 -7.04 6.49
CA GLN A 36 -7.37 -6.57 5.69
C GLN A 36 -8.68 -6.86 6.39
N THR A 37 -9.65 -5.97 6.19
CA THR A 37 -11.01 -6.12 6.68
C THR A 37 -11.99 -5.60 5.65
N ILE A 38 -13.21 -6.13 5.66
CA ILE A 38 -14.32 -5.63 4.86
C ILE A 38 -15.44 -5.28 5.82
N VAL A 39 -15.85 -4.01 5.83
CA VAL A 39 -16.88 -3.52 6.72
C VAL A 39 -17.92 -2.77 5.88
N SER A 40 -19.15 -3.24 5.88
CA SER A 40 -20.27 -2.60 5.15
C SER A 40 -19.94 -2.35 3.67
N GLY A 41 -19.27 -3.30 3.03
CA GLY A 41 -18.89 -3.18 1.62
C GLY A 41 -17.65 -2.34 1.34
N TYR A 42 -17.01 -1.82 2.39
CA TYR A 42 -15.75 -1.09 2.24
C TYR A 42 -14.57 -1.97 2.60
N PHE A 43 -13.59 -1.95 1.72
CA PHE A 43 -12.34 -2.70 1.88
C PHE A 43 -11.31 -1.81 2.53
N ASN A 44 -10.63 -2.34 3.56
CA ASN A 44 -9.53 -1.67 4.23
C ASN A 44 -8.36 -2.64 4.30
N MET A 45 -7.20 -2.23 3.81
CA MET A 45 -6.01 -3.05 3.85
C MET A 45 -4.83 -2.20 4.31
N MET A 46 -4.00 -2.78 5.17
CA MET A 46 -2.74 -2.16 5.58
C MET A 46 -1.63 -3.18 5.35
N MET A 47 -0.57 -2.73 4.70
CA MET A 47 0.59 -3.56 4.42
C MET A 47 1.83 -2.90 4.99
N ILE A 48 2.67 -3.69 5.63
CA ILE A 48 4.00 -3.25 6.04
C ILE A 48 4.96 -3.82 5.00
N THR A 49 5.70 -2.96 4.34
CA THR A 49 6.60 -3.36 3.26
C THR A 49 8.02 -2.92 3.52
N ASP A 50 8.96 -3.54 2.83
CA ASP A 50 10.37 -3.18 2.87
C ASP A 50 10.81 -2.82 1.44
N MET A 51 11.27 -1.59 1.26
CA MET A 51 11.72 -1.08 -0.03
C MET A 51 13.24 -1.09 -0.18
N GLU A 52 13.97 -1.77 0.70
CA GLU A 52 15.42 -1.76 0.67
C GLU A 52 16.00 -2.18 -0.70
N ASN A 53 15.37 -3.17 -1.33
CA ASN A 53 15.81 -3.68 -2.63
C ASN A 53 14.87 -3.29 -3.77
N ALA A 54 14.00 -2.30 -3.55
CA ALA A 54 13.04 -1.89 -4.56
C ALA A 54 13.73 -1.29 -5.78
N SER A 55 13.15 -1.54 -6.96
CA SER A 55 13.66 -1.01 -8.22
C SER A 55 13.20 0.43 -8.48
N VAL A 56 12.35 0.98 -7.63
CA VAL A 56 11.84 2.36 -7.71
C VAL A 56 12.06 3.03 -6.36
N ASP A 57 12.10 4.36 -6.34
CA ASP A 57 12.21 5.09 -5.09
C ASP A 57 10.83 5.30 -4.46
N PHE A 58 10.84 5.86 -3.25
CA PHE A 58 9.60 6.08 -2.49
C PHE A 58 8.64 7.02 -3.22
N GLU A 59 9.15 8.10 -3.77
CA GLU A 59 8.30 9.09 -4.46
C GLU A 59 7.62 8.49 -5.68
N LYS A 60 8.33 7.68 -6.45
CA LYS A 60 7.77 6.98 -7.60
C LYS A 60 6.68 6.00 -7.15
N THR A 61 6.92 5.31 -6.04
CA THR A 61 5.96 4.38 -5.48
C THR A 61 4.67 5.09 -5.08
N VAL A 62 4.77 6.26 -4.45
CA VAL A 62 3.59 7.06 -4.07
C VAL A 62 2.78 7.42 -5.32
N GLU A 63 3.45 7.91 -6.36
CA GLU A 63 2.78 8.29 -7.61
C GLU A 63 2.13 7.09 -8.29
N ASP A 64 2.85 5.97 -8.40
CA ASP A 64 2.36 4.79 -9.07
C ASP A 64 1.15 4.19 -8.36
N LEU A 65 1.19 4.11 -7.03
CA LEU A 65 0.07 3.57 -6.25
C LEU A 65 -1.14 4.48 -6.30
N ASP A 66 -0.94 5.79 -6.29
CA ASP A 66 -2.04 6.73 -6.42
C ASP A 66 -2.75 6.56 -7.77
N ALA A 67 -1.98 6.44 -8.85
CA ALA A 67 -2.53 6.23 -10.19
C ALA A 67 -3.25 4.88 -10.28
N LEU A 68 -2.66 3.85 -9.69
CA LEU A 68 -3.28 2.51 -9.68
C LEU A 68 -4.61 2.53 -8.93
N GLY A 69 -4.65 3.21 -7.78
CA GLY A 69 -5.88 3.37 -7.00
C GLY A 69 -6.97 4.09 -7.78
N ASP A 70 -6.61 5.15 -8.50
CA ASP A 70 -7.56 5.88 -9.33
C ASP A 70 -8.15 4.98 -10.41
N GLY A 71 -7.33 4.09 -10.97
CA GLY A 71 -7.78 3.18 -12.03
C GLY A 71 -8.75 2.11 -11.55
N ILE A 72 -8.75 1.76 -10.27
CA ILE A 72 -9.64 0.73 -9.71
C ILE A 72 -10.62 1.29 -8.69
N GLY A 73 -10.64 2.61 -8.50
CA GLY A 73 -11.63 3.26 -7.65
C GLY A 73 -11.38 3.14 -6.15
N VAL A 74 -10.12 3.03 -5.74
CA VAL A 74 -9.76 2.98 -4.32
C VAL A 74 -8.70 4.03 -4.02
N LYS A 75 -8.55 4.37 -2.74
CA LYS A 75 -7.52 5.29 -2.29
C LYS A 75 -6.35 4.50 -1.74
N ILE A 76 -5.16 4.70 -2.33
CA ILE A 76 -3.95 4.01 -1.89
C ILE A 76 -2.95 5.07 -1.42
N LYS A 77 -2.45 4.90 -0.21
CA LYS A 77 -1.44 5.80 0.38
C LYS A 77 -0.22 4.99 0.79
N ALA A 78 0.96 5.57 0.57
CA ALA A 78 2.21 4.99 1.03
C ALA A 78 2.89 6.02 1.94
N GLN A 79 3.32 5.59 3.11
CA GLN A 79 3.98 6.45 4.09
C GLN A 79 5.18 5.71 4.67
N LYS A 80 6.26 6.44 4.92
CA LYS A 80 7.40 5.84 5.62
C LYS A 80 6.98 5.48 7.03
N GLU A 81 7.46 4.36 7.54
CA GLU A 81 7.06 3.84 8.84
C GLU A 81 7.26 4.88 9.95
N GLU A 82 8.39 5.57 9.96
CA GLU A 82 8.68 6.58 10.98
C GLU A 82 7.64 7.70 11.03
N ILE A 83 7.14 8.11 9.87
CA ILE A 83 6.11 9.15 9.78
C ILE A 83 4.77 8.59 10.24
N PHE A 84 4.44 7.38 9.80
CA PHE A 84 3.21 6.70 10.17
C PHE A 84 3.10 6.54 11.69
N GLU A 85 4.19 6.06 12.32
CA GLU A 85 4.21 5.90 13.77
C GLU A 85 4.05 7.21 14.50
N SER A 86 4.68 8.29 14.04
CA SER A 86 4.55 9.60 14.65
C SER A 86 3.10 10.10 14.64
N MET A 87 2.37 9.83 13.56
CA MET A 87 0.98 10.25 13.43
C MET A 87 0.03 9.43 14.30
N HIS A 88 0.42 8.22 14.67
CA HIS A 88 -0.43 7.30 15.45
C HIS A 88 0.07 7.09 16.88
N ARG A 89 1.05 7.85 17.32
CA ARG A 89 1.58 7.77 18.67
C ARG A 89 0.64 8.50 19.64
N LEU A 90 0.33 7.82 20.72
CA LEU A 90 -0.49 8.39 21.79
C LEU A 90 0.38 9.04 22.89
#